data_50454ec6c202f67423851f0c33ba744f
#
_entry.id   50454ec6c202f67423851f0c33ba744f
#
_cell.length_a   1.000
_cell.length_b   1.000
_cell.length_c   1.000
_cell.angle_alpha   90.00
_cell.angle_beta   90.00
_cell.angle_gamma   90.00
#
_symmetry.space_group_name_H-M   'P 1'
#
loop_
_entity.id
_entity.type
_entity.pdbx_description
1 polymer ?
#
loop_
_entity_poly.entity_id
_entity_poly.type
_entity_poly.pdbx_seq_one_letter_code
_entity_poly.pdbx_strand_id
1 'polypeptide(L)'
;MPVFKASGFFVPMRTTHIPVSPDWYTVILQTYANREHGEVTKRSMTMGAIARRITRVITAVVCVAVSVGVSVATLHVPTREGGGERFNPARYRSDVIVTMFQANWKSVARECGEVLGPEGVGYVQVSPPQESIQGAQWWTSYQPVSYKLDSKEGTEAEFKNMVRQCKAAGVGVIADTVINHTTGVDKTQGTGTAGSPYDNKGDFPEAGYTPSDFHAPCSIWTYRDAESVWNCQVSGLQDLDTSSPHVRDVLSDYFVKLLDYGVAGFRVDAVKHMPPEDVLAIKKLVAKKSGRSMNDIWWTQEVIGDNAEAAEIQPRNYLKTGQVNEFQYAYRLKSLFSNSLAGGSLSIKDIPQNITDSGKASVFVTNWDTERNNMTLTYKDGDAYQLARVHAGLPVWHPQRVLRIRIP
;
A
#
# COMPACT_ATOMS: atom_id res chain seq x y z
N MET A 1 -0.28 -42.02 -7.53
CA MET A 1 -0.91 -40.68 -7.47
C MET A 1 -1.78 -40.65 -6.24
N PRO A 2 -1.42 -40.02 -5.14
CA PRO A 2 -2.33 -39.83 -4.04
C PRO A 2 -2.83 -38.37 -4.00
N VAL A 3 -4.14 -38.27 -3.98
CA VAL A 3 -4.94 -37.07 -3.77
C VAL A 3 -4.84 -36.69 -2.29
N PHE A 4 -4.28 -35.56 -1.96
CA PHE A 4 -4.37 -35.02 -0.60
C PHE A 4 -5.69 -34.29 -0.41
N LYS A 5 -6.60 -34.91 0.33
CA LYS A 5 -7.76 -34.27 0.95
C LYS A 5 -7.29 -33.48 2.17
N ALA A 6 -7.42 -32.17 2.13
CA ALA A 6 -7.29 -31.33 3.32
C ALA A 6 -8.61 -31.38 4.11
N SER A 7 -8.62 -32.14 5.21
CA SER A 7 -9.69 -32.10 6.19
C SER A 7 -9.47 -30.92 7.14
N GLY A 8 -10.39 -29.94 7.11
CA GLY A 8 -10.39 -28.81 8.00
C GLY A 8 -10.79 -29.19 9.42
N PHE A 9 -10.01 -28.75 10.39
CA PHE A 9 -10.43 -28.65 11.78
C PHE A 9 -10.69 -27.19 12.12
N PHE A 10 -11.96 -26.86 12.33
CA PHE A 10 -12.40 -25.58 12.90
C PHE A 10 -12.30 -25.67 14.42
N VAL A 11 -11.48 -24.82 15.02
CA VAL A 11 -11.50 -24.53 16.45
C VAL A 11 -11.98 -23.08 16.62
N PRO A 12 -13.09 -22.83 17.32
CA PRO A 12 -13.55 -21.47 17.55
C PRO A 12 -12.65 -20.81 18.62
N MET A 13 -11.93 -19.75 18.23
CA MET A 13 -11.21 -18.92 19.20
C MET A 13 -12.18 -17.97 19.90
N ARG A 14 -12.30 -18.12 21.20
CA ARG A 14 -12.90 -17.12 22.09
C ARG A 14 -12.05 -15.85 22.07
N THR A 15 -12.70 -14.72 21.88
CA THR A 15 -12.12 -13.39 22.05
C THR A 15 -11.83 -13.15 23.54
N THR A 16 -10.59 -13.27 23.94
CA THR A 16 -10.11 -12.74 25.22
C THR A 16 -9.38 -11.44 24.95
N HIS A 17 -9.88 -10.35 25.53
CA HIS A 17 -9.17 -9.08 25.60
C HIS A 17 -7.86 -9.27 26.36
N ILE A 18 -6.73 -9.10 25.68
CA ILE A 18 -5.40 -9.01 26.30
C ILE A 18 -5.06 -7.53 26.33
N PRO A 19 -4.74 -6.94 27.50
CA PRO A 19 -4.33 -5.55 27.60
C PRO A 19 -2.99 -5.35 26.90
N VAL A 20 -2.91 -4.30 26.10
CA VAL A 20 -1.68 -3.91 25.37
C VAL A 20 -0.71 -3.26 26.35
N SER A 21 0.50 -3.82 26.49
CA SER A 21 1.59 -3.16 27.20
C SER A 21 2.18 -2.05 26.32
N PRO A 22 2.46 -0.85 26.89
CA PRO A 22 3.05 0.29 26.17
C PRO A 22 4.49 0.06 25.66
N ASP A 23 5.12 -1.05 26.04
CA ASP A 23 6.57 -1.26 25.88
C ASP A 23 7.05 -1.52 24.45
N TRP A 24 6.14 -1.84 23.50
CA TRP A 24 6.50 -2.12 22.13
C TRP A 24 6.89 -0.89 21.30
N TYR A 25 6.35 0.28 21.66
CA TYR A 25 6.70 1.55 21.04
C TYR A 25 8.07 2.05 21.51
N THR A 26 8.43 1.78 22.75
CA THR A 26 9.69 2.25 23.37
C THR A 26 10.93 1.64 22.73
N VAL A 27 10.86 0.38 22.25
CA VAL A 27 12.01 -0.32 21.64
C VAL A 27 12.37 0.25 20.25
N ILE A 28 11.38 0.71 19.48
CA ILE A 28 11.65 1.35 18.18
C ILE A 28 12.22 2.75 18.40
N LEU A 29 11.75 3.48 19.42
CA LEU A 29 12.16 4.84 19.72
C LEU A 29 13.54 4.93 20.38
N GLN A 30 13.89 4.00 21.26
CA GLN A 30 15.20 3.98 21.90
C GLN A 30 16.37 3.74 20.94
N THR A 31 16.16 3.05 19.84
CA THR A 31 17.21 2.82 18.83
C THR A 31 17.51 4.09 18.01
N TYR A 32 16.56 5.00 17.87
CA TYR A 32 16.76 6.30 17.21
C TYR A 32 17.26 7.39 18.16
N ALA A 33 16.77 7.43 19.40
CA ALA A 33 17.16 8.45 20.38
C ALA A 33 18.62 8.33 20.82
N ASN A 34 19.19 7.13 20.85
CA ASN A 34 20.60 6.91 21.25
C ASN A 34 21.63 7.30 20.17
N ARG A 35 21.22 7.74 18.99
CA ARG A 35 22.14 8.17 17.93
C ARG A 35 22.38 9.69 17.90
N GLU A 36 21.53 10.49 18.55
CA GLU A 36 21.70 11.96 18.60
C GLU A 36 22.35 12.50 19.87
N HIS A 37 22.62 11.68 20.87
CA HIS A 37 23.20 12.14 22.15
C HIS A 37 24.71 11.87 22.31
N GLY A 38 25.41 11.58 21.25
CA GLY A 38 26.86 11.32 21.25
C GLY A 38 27.72 12.49 20.74
N GLU A 39 27.39 13.75 20.94
CA GLU A 39 28.35 14.87 20.87
C GLU A 39 27.67 16.25 21.07
N VAL A 40 27.28 16.58 22.27
CA VAL A 40 27.14 18.00 22.68
C VAL A 40 27.43 18.14 24.18
N THR A 41 28.70 18.13 24.52
CA THR A 41 29.15 18.75 25.75
C THR A 41 30.32 19.68 25.41
N LYS A 42 30.03 20.97 25.34
CA LYS A 42 30.81 22.16 25.65
C LYS A 42 30.55 23.29 24.65
N ARG A 43 29.58 24.13 24.97
CA ARG A 43 29.62 25.59 24.81
C ARG A 43 28.29 26.20 25.24
N SER A 44 28.12 26.30 26.55
CA SER A 44 27.18 27.26 27.11
C SER A 44 27.99 28.54 27.37
N MET A 45 27.66 29.61 26.67
CA MET A 45 27.63 30.99 27.15
C MET A 45 27.38 31.94 25.97
N THR A 46 26.50 32.93 26.26
CA THR A 46 26.25 34.13 25.45
C THR A 46 25.28 34.08 24.27
N MET A 47 24.01 34.04 24.57
CA MET A 47 22.94 34.50 23.65
C MET A 47 21.89 35.37 24.37
N GLY A 48 22.34 36.28 25.27
CA GLY A 48 21.45 37.21 26.00
C GLY A 48 21.38 38.63 25.45
N ALA A 49 22.14 39.00 24.42
CA ALA A 49 22.31 40.41 24.02
C ALA A 49 21.80 40.79 22.62
N ILE A 50 21.36 39.80 21.78
CA ILE A 50 20.95 40.10 20.40
C ILE A 50 19.42 40.16 20.24
N ALA A 51 18.64 39.62 21.17
CA ALA A 51 17.18 39.61 21.09
C ALA A 51 16.48 40.96 21.38
N ARG A 52 17.17 42.00 21.81
CA ARG A 52 16.56 43.31 22.14
C ARG A 52 16.71 44.41 21.10
N ARG A 53 17.29 44.18 19.94
CA ARG A 53 17.46 45.17 18.85
C ARG A 53 16.63 44.97 17.61
N ILE A 54 15.90 43.86 17.47
CA ILE A 54 15.11 43.59 16.26
C ILE A 54 13.63 44.00 16.40
N THR A 55 13.13 44.29 17.61
CA THR A 55 11.70 44.62 17.85
C THR A 55 11.35 46.08 17.60
N ARG A 56 12.28 46.97 17.18
CA ARG A 56 12.01 48.41 16.96
C ARG A 56 12.02 48.90 15.52
N VAL A 57 12.14 48.02 14.52
CA VAL A 57 12.20 48.43 13.11
C VAL A 57 10.97 47.96 12.29
N ILE A 58 10.08 47.17 12.84
CA ILE A 58 8.91 46.64 12.11
C ILE A 58 7.61 47.45 12.31
N THR A 59 7.60 48.49 13.15
CA THR A 59 6.39 49.28 13.45
C THR A 59 6.21 50.53 12.57
N ALA A 60 7.05 50.80 11.59
CA ALA A 60 7.03 52.04 10.82
C ALA A 60 6.71 51.95 9.33
N VAL A 61 6.24 50.81 8.78
CA VAL A 61 5.98 50.65 7.33
C VAL A 61 4.54 50.18 7.00
N VAL A 62 3.59 50.28 7.92
CA VAL A 62 2.19 49.82 7.64
C VAL A 62 1.17 50.99 7.66
N CYS A 63 1.56 52.19 7.35
CA CYS A 63 0.58 53.27 7.15
C CYS A 63 0.96 54.14 5.96
N VAL A 64 0.75 53.70 4.73
CA VAL A 64 0.37 54.51 3.53
C VAL A 64 0.16 53.55 2.35
N ALA A 65 -1.07 53.19 2.03
CA ALA A 65 -1.61 52.87 0.72
C ALA A 65 -3.07 52.45 0.86
N VAL A 66 -3.92 53.39 1.20
CA VAL A 66 -5.37 53.28 0.87
C VAL A 66 -5.66 54.49 -0.02
N SER A 67 -5.96 54.22 -1.26
CA SER A 67 -6.81 54.95 -2.15
C SER A 67 -6.26 54.92 -3.59
N VAL A 68 -6.77 54.02 -4.41
CA VAL A 68 -7.31 54.29 -5.74
C VAL A 68 -8.07 53.00 -6.16
N GLY A 69 -9.39 53.10 -6.21
CA GLY A 69 -10.25 52.05 -6.73
C GLY A 69 -10.17 51.98 -8.26
N VAL A 70 -9.84 50.81 -8.76
CA VAL A 70 -10.18 50.35 -10.10
C VAL A 70 -10.77 48.98 -9.98
N SER A 71 -12.10 48.90 -10.11
CA SER A 71 -12.80 47.62 -10.23
C SER A 71 -12.50 47.03 -11.61
N VAL A 72 -11.59 46.06 -11.66
CA VAL A 72 -11.48 45.11 -12.76
C VAL A 72 -12.31 43.90 -12.40
N ALA A 73 -13.49 43.79 -13.00
CA ALA A 73 -14.27 42.55 -12.93
C ALA A 73 -13.51 41.46 -13.69
N THR A 74 -12.71 40.69 -13.00
CA THR A 74 -12.16 39.45 -13.53
C THR A 74 -13.29 38.43 -13.55
N LEU A 75 -13.73 38.08 -14.75
CA LEU A 75 -14.53 36.89 -14.99
C LEU A 75 -13.77 35.68 -14.39
N HIS A 76 -14.24 35.23 -13.24
CA HIS A 76 -13.78 33.95 -12.64
C HIS A 76 -14.32 32.84 -13.55
N VAL A 77 -13.51 32.38 -14.50
CA VAL A 77 -13.67 31.08 -15.08
C VAL A 77 -13.31 30.12 -13.91
N PRO A 78 -14.22 29.24 -13.48
CA PRO A 78 -13.86 28.26 -12.45
C PRO A 78 -12.78 27.35 -13.05
N THR A 79 -11.54 27.63 -12.73
CA THR A 79 -10.47 26.66 -12.91
C THR A 79 -10.82 25.47 -12.01
N ARG A 80 -11.02 24.33 -12.66
CA ARG A 80 -11.20 23.05 -12.02
C ARG A 80 -10.01 22.86 -11.06
N GLU A 81 -10.24 23.14 -9.76
CA GLU A 81 -9.30 22.78 -8.70
C GLU A 81 -9.26 21.26 -8.54
N GLY A 82 -8.77 20.59 -9.55
CA GLY A 82 -8.51 19.15 -9.64
C GLY A 82 -7.05 18.89 -9.93
N GLY A 83 -6.17 19.69 -9.41
CA GLY A 83 -4.75 19.41 -9.38
C GLY A 83 -4.41 18.54 -8.19
N GLY A 84 -4.76 17.24 -8.22
CA GLY A 84 -4.20 16.27 -7.27
C GLY A 84 -2.70 16.44 -7.26
N GLU A 85 -2.14 16.65 -6.08
CA GLU A 85 -0.73 16.94 -5.87
C GLU A 85 0.12 15.77 -6.36
N ARG A 86 1.14 16.06 -7.18
CA ARG A 86 2.05 15.05 -7.74
C ARG A 86 2.71 14.25 -6.62
N PHE A 87 2.83 12.93 -6.81
CA PHE A 87 3.66 12.11 -5.96
C PHE A 87 5.09 12.65 -6.01
N ASN A 88 5.55 13.18 -4.90
CA ASN A 88 6.93 13.62 -4.75
C ASN A 88 7.49 12.94 -3.50
N PRO A 89 8.31 11.89 -3.66
CA PRO A 89 8.92 11.19 -2.52
C PRO A 89 9.76 12.12 -1.65
N ALA A 90 10.29 13.22 -2.19
CA ALA A 90 11.01 14.25 -1.41
C ALA A 90 10.09 15.07 -0.47
N ARG A 91 8.77 14.95 -0.62
CA ARG A 91 7.80 15.65 0.21
C ARG A 91 7.55 14.96 1.55
N TYR A 92 7.71 13.65 1.59
CA TYR A 92 7.50 12.84 2.79
C TYR A 92 8.83 12.62 3.51
N ARG A 93 8.76 12.52 4.83
CA ARG A 93 9.94 12.52 5.70
C ARG A 93 10.83 11.29 5.54
N SER A 94 10.28 10.20 5.03
CA SER A 94 11.01 8.95 4.80
C SER A 94 10.38 8.12 3.68
N ASP A 95 11.07 7.07 3.25
CA ASP A 95 10.59 6.02 2.33
C ASP A 95 9.96 4.82 3.06
N VAL A 96 9.73 4.95 4.38
CA VAL A 96 9.13 3.91 5.21
C VAL A 96 7.63 3.89 5.02
N ILE A 97 7.09 2.71 4.74
CA ILE A 97 5.67 2.43 4.61
C ILE A 97 5.24 1.54 5.79
N VAL A 98 4.29 2.03 6.59
CA VAL A 98 3.66 1.24 7.64
C VAL A 98 2.36 0.66 7.11
N THR A 99 2.21 -0.66 7.14
CA THR A 99 0.96 -1.31 6.74
C THR A 99 0.01 -1.44 7.93
N MET A 100 -1.15 -0.77 7.84
CA MET A 100 -2.25 -0.88 8.80
C MET A 100 -3.35 -1.79 8.23
N PHE A 101 -3.08 -3.10 8.27
CA PHE A 101 -3.94 -4.11 7.68
C PHE A 101 -5.24 -4.28 8.44
N GLN A 102 -6.39 -4.17 7.74
CA GLN A 102 -7.75 -4.29 8.29
C GLN A 102 -8.07 -3.31 9.43
N ALA A 103 -7.42 -2.15 9.43
CA ALA A 103 -7.71 -1.07 10.34
C ALA A 103 -8.80 -0.16 9.76
N ASN A 104 -9.78 0.23 10.58
CA ASN A 104 -10.81 1.17 10.14
C ASN A 104 -10.22 2.58 9.92
N TRP A 105 -10.89 3.37 9.07
CA TRP A 105 -10.39 4.68 8.62
C TRP A 105 -10.16 5.66 9.76
N LYS A 106 -10.98 5.62 10.82
CA LYS A 106 -10.82 6.50 11.99
C LYS A 106 -9.55 6.16 12.77
N SER A 107 -9.25 4.87 12.92
CA SER A 107 -8.03 4.41 13.60
C SER A 107 -6.78 4.79 12.81
N VAL A 108 -6.81 4.60 11.48
CA VAL A 108 -5.70 5.04 10.61
C VAL A 108 -5.47 6.54 10.71
N ALA A 109 -6.55 7.34 10.64
CA ALA A 109 -6.47 8.80 10.75
C ALA A 109 -5.83 9.26 12.06
N ARG A 110 -6.25 8.64 13.18
CA ARG A 110 -5.68 8.92 14.50
C ARG A 110 -4.20 8.55 14.57
N GLU A 111 -3.85 7.36 14.11
CA GLU A 111 -2.48 6.86 14.11
C GLU A 111 -1.56 7.76 13.27
N CYS A 112 -2.02 8.25 12.12
CA CYS A 112 -1.28 9.23 11.34
C CYS A 112 -0.94 10.49 12.14
N GLY A 113 -1.89 11.02 12.92
CA GLY A 113 -1.70 12.25 13.68
C GLY A 113 -0.90 12.08 14.96
N GLU A 114 -1.14 10.99 15.69
CA GLU A 114 -0.60 10.78 17.03
C GLU A 114 0.76 10.07 17.02
N VAL A 115 1.02 9.22 16.01
CA VAL A 115 2.23 8.37 15.98
C VAL A 115 3.02 8.52 14.68
N LEU A 116 2.44 8.15 13.53
CA LEU A 116 3.22 8.01 12.29
C LEU A 116 3.84 9.33 11.83
N GLY A 117 3.09 10.42 11.89
CA GLY A 117 3.58 11.74 11.53
C GLY A 117 4.68 12.25 12.48
N PRO A 118 4.46 12.27 13.82
CA PRO A 118 5.50 12.62 14.80
C PRO A 118 6.78 11.80 14.65
N GLU A 119 6.65 10.48 14.39
CA GLU A 119 7.80 9.58 14.21
C GLU A 119 8.48 9.69 12.84
N GLY A 120 7.98 10.54 11.94
CA GLY A 120 8.60 10.76 10.63
C GLY A 120 8.37 9.64 9.62
N VAL A 121 7.35 8.81 9.82
CA VAL A 121 6.94 7.79 8.85
C VAL A 121 6.43 8.48 7.59
N GLY A 122 6.92 8.06 6.42
CA GLY A 122 6.53 8.67 5.15
C GLY A 122 5.16 8.26 4.67
N TYR A 123 4.80 6.99 4.85
CA TYR A 123 3.57 6.46 4.26
C TYR A 123 2.86 5.46 5.16
N VAL A 124 1.53 5.40 5.02
CA VAL A 124 0.69 4.35 5.57
C VAL A 124 -0.01 3.61 4.43
N GLN A 125 0.16 2.29 4.36
CA GLN A 125 -0.60 1.44 3.44
C GLN A 125 -1.85 0.92 4.16
N VAL A 126 -3.00 1.08 3.52
CA VAL A 126 -4.30 0.67 4.05
C VAL A 126 -4.90 -0.46 3.22
N SER A 127 -5.78 -1.26 3.82
CA SER A 127 -6.54 -2.32 3.14
C SER A 127 -7.41 -1.76 2.01
N PRO A 128 -7.90 -2.62 1.09
CA PRO A 128 -8.66 -2.17 -0.06
C PRO A 128 -9.87 -1.31 0.34
N PRO A 129 -9.99 -0.07 -0.17
CA PRO A 129 -11.09 0.83 0.18
C PRO A 129 -12.35 0.59 -0.62
N GLN A 130 -12.30 -0.17 -1.73
CA GLN A 130 -13.46 -0.45 -2.55
C GLN A 130 -14.47 -1.36 -1.85
N GLU A 131 -15.73 -1.22 -2.26
CA GLU A 131 -16.80 -2.10 -1.85
C GLU A 131 -16.46 -3.57 -2.15
N SER A 132 -16.68 -4.42 -1.17
CA SER A 132 -16.41 -5.85 -1.24
C SER A 132 -17.56 -6.66 -0.71
N ILE A 133 -17.50 -8.00 -0.81
CA ILE A 133 -18.47 -8.87 -0.16
C ILE A 133 -18.49 -8.63 1.34
N GLN A 134 -19.65 -8.85 1.97
CA GLN A 134 -19.81 -8.75 3.41
C GLN A 134 -19.11 -9.92 4.11
N GLY A 135 -18.56 -9.65 5.28
CA GLY A 135 -17.97 -10.66 6.16
C GLY A 135 -16.92 -10.08 7.11
N ALA A 136 -16.74 -10.74 8.26
CA ALA A 136 -15.75 -10.34 9.26
C ALA A 136 -14.32 -10.75 8.91
N GLN A 137 -14.16 -11.70 7.99
CA GLN A 137 -12.87 -12.25 7.61
C GLN A 137 -12.11 -11.23 6.75
N TRP A 138 -10.78 -11.17 6.92
CA TRP A 138 -9.93 -10.21 6.23
C TRP A 138 -9.97 -10.35 4.68
N TRP A 139 -10.08 -11.58 4.15
CA TRP A 139 -10.09 -11.83 2.71
C TRP A 139 -11.35 -11.34 2.00
N THR A 140 -12.41 -10.98 2.74
CA THR A 140 -13.61 -10.38 2.14
C THR A 140 -13.30 -9.04 1.49
N SER A 141 -12.35 -8.25 2.02
CA SER A 141 -11.89 -6.99 1.43
C SER A 141 -11.19 -7.20 0.06
N TYR A 142 -10.76 -8.42 -0.24
CA TYR A 142 -10.11 -8.78 -1.51
C TYR A 142 -11.08 -9.42 -2.51
N GLN A 143 -12.39 -9.28 -2.29
CA GLN A 143 -13.44 -9.71 -3.22
C GLN A 143 -14.32 -8.51 -3.60
N PRO A 144 -13.87 -7.68 -4.55
CA PRO A 144 -14.60 -6.47 -4.97
C PRO A 144 -15.98 -6.78 -5.53
N VAL A 145 -16.93 -5.90 -5.21
CA VAL A 145 -18.30 -5.89 -5.77
C VAL A 145 -18.51 -4.65 -6.62
N SER A 146 -17.95 -3.52 -6.21
CA SER A 146 -17.94 -2.29 -6.99
C SER A 146 -16.76 -1.39 -6.56
N TYR A 147 -16.62 -0.23 -7.21
CA TYR A 147 -15.63 0.79 -6.85
C TYR A 147 -16.22 1.97 -6.05
N LYS A 148 -17.36 1.74 -5.39
CA LYS A 148 -17.80 2.56 -4.27
C LYS A 148 -16.80 2.41 -3.12
N LEU A 149 -16.68 3.41 -2.24
CA LEU A 149 -15.67 3.40 -1.19
C LEU A 149 -16.27 3.19 0.23
N ASP A 150 -17.47 2.65 0.29
CA ASP A 150 -18.07 2.17 1.54
C ASP A 150 -17.70 0.70 1.74
N SER A 151 -16.66 0.49 2.51
CA SER A 151 -16.07 -0.82 2.82
C SER A 151 -16.34 -1.21 4.28
N LYS A 152 -15.89 -2.38 4.71
CA LYS A 152 -15.98 -2.76 6.12
C LYS A 152 -15.07 -1.95 7.04
N GLU A 153 -14.08 -1.26 6.50
CA GLU A 153 -13.16 -0.38 7.22
C GLU A 153 -13.79 1.01 7.50
N GLY A 154 -14.89 1.35 6.82
CA GLY A 154 -15.64 2.58 7.00
C GLY A 154 -16.23 3.14 5.71
N THR A 155 -16.91 4.27 5.84
CA THR A 155 -17.58 4.96 4.73
C THR A 155 -16.60 5.74 3.84
N GLU A 156 -17.04 6.09 2.62
CA GLU A 156 -16.30 6.97 1.71
C GLU A 156 -15.94 8.31 2.37
N ALA A 157 -16.84 8.88 3.15
CA ALA A 157 -16.60 10.13 3.87
C ALA A 157 -15.48 9.99 4.92
N GLU A 158 -15.45 8.86 5.63
CA GLU A 158 -14.40 8.53 6.59
C GLU A 158 -13.07 8.27 5.90
N PHE A 159 -13.07 7.59 4.75
CA PHE A 159 -11.87 7.40 3.93
C PHE A 159 -11.26 8.73 3.48
N LYS A 160 -12.09 9.62 2.91
CA LYS A 160 -11.64 10.98 2.52
C LYS A 160 -11.06 11.76 3.70
N ASN A 161 -11.73 11.67 4.86
CA ASN A 161 -11.26 12.33 6.07
C ASN A 161 -9.92 11.76 6.56
N MET A 162 -9.74 10.44 6.53
CA MET A 162 -8.49 9.74 6.86
C MET A 162 -7.35 10.20 5.95
N VAL A 163 -7.54 10.20 4.61
CA VAL A 163 -6.52 10.66 3.67
C VAL A 163 -6.10 12.10 3.96
N ARG A 164 -7.08 12.99 4.22
CA ARG A 164 -6.81 14.39 4.56
C ARG A 164 -6.01 14.54 5.87
N GLN A 165 -6.37 13.79 6.92
CA GLN A 165 -5.69 13.86 8.22
C GLN A 165 -4.26 13.29 8.14
N CYS A 166 -4.05 12.16 7.47
CA CYS A 166 -2.71 11.60 7.25
C CYS A 166 -1.83 12.59 6.48
N LYS A 167 -2.36 13.18 5.40
CA LYS A 167 -1.66 14.22 4.63
C LYS A 167 -1.28 15.43 5.49
N ALA A 168 -2.17 15.90 6.37
CA ALA A 168 -1.90 17.01 7.29
C ALA A 168 -0.80 16.67 8.30
N ALA A 169 -0.69 15.39 8.69
CA ALA A 169 0.39 14.87 9.54
C ALA A 169 1.71 14.62 8.78
N GLY A 170 1.75 14.84 7.45
CA GLY A 170 2.92 14.57 6.61
C GLY A 170 3.08 13.10 6.21
N VAL A 171 2.02 12.30 6.34
CA VAL A 171 1.99 10.86 6.00
C VAL A 171 1.17 10.66 4.72
N GLY A 172 1.78 10.08 3.70
CA GLY A 172 1.09 9.71 2.45
C GLY A 172 0.28 8.42 2.61
N VAL A 173 -0.95 8.39 2.11
CA VAL A 173 -1.76 7.18 2.11
C VAL A 173 -1.49 6.38 0.83
N ILE A 174 -1.18 5.10 0.98
CA ILE A 174 -1.08 4.12 -0.08
C ILE A 174 -2.31 3.20 0.03
N ALA A 175 -3.16 3.23 -0.98
CA ALA A 175 -4.33 2.36 -1.02
C ALA A 175 -3.98 1.01 -1.64
N ASP A 176 -4.36 -0.08 -0.99
CA ASP A 176 -4.38 -1.39 -1.62
C ASP A 176 -5.54 -1.44 -2.63
N THR A 177 -5.30 -1.98 -3.82
CA THR A 177 -6.27 -1.97 -4.92
C THR A 177 -6.36 -3.33 -5.57
N VAL A 178 -7.56 -3.90 -5.61
CA VAL A 178 -7.85 -5.17 -6.23
C VAL A 178 -8.49 -4.91 -7.58
N ILE A 179 -7.81 -5.29 -8.66
CA ILE A 179 -8.20 -4.96 -10.04
C ILE A 179 -8.13 -6.15 -10.99
N ASN A 180 -7.60 -7.29 -10.54
CA ASN A 180 -7.52 -8.51 -11.34
C ASN A 180 -8.85 -9.25 -11.39
N HIS A 181 -9.63 -9.20 -10.33
CA HIS A 181 -10.78 -10.08 -10.12
C HIS A 181 -11.88 -9.41 -9.30
N THR A 182 -13.01 -10.08 -9.20
CA THR A 182 -14.14 -9.72 -8.35
C THR A 182 -14.40 -10.81 -7.30
N THR A 183 -15.66 -11.19 -7.07
CA THR A 183 -16.03 -12.16 -6.03
C THR A 183 -15.74 -13.60 -6.43
N GLY A 184 -15.65 -14.51 -5.44
CA GLY A 184 -15.46 -15.93 -5.70
C GLY A 184 -16.68 -16.59 -6.35
N VAL A 185 -16.42 -17.58 -7.20
CA VAL A 185 -17.48 -18.36 -7.90
C VAL A 185 -18.31 -19.23 -6.96
N ASP A 186 -17.84 -19.45 -5.72
CA ASP A 186 -18.59 -20.12 -4.66
C ASP A 186 -19.72 -19.24 -4.07
N LYS A 187 -19.70 -17.93 -4.36
CA LYS A 187 -20.76 -16.99 -4.00
C LYS A 187 -21.80 -16.93 -5.11
N THR A 188 -22.96 -17.50 -4.89
CA THR A 188 -24.03 -17.57 -5.90
C THR A 188 -24.59 -16.20 -6.26
N GLN A 189 -24.82 -15.39 -5.26
CA GLN A 189 -25.25 -13.99 -5.34
C GLN A 189 -25.18 -13.35 -3.96
N GLY A 190 -25.16 -12.04 -3.91
CA GLY A 190 -25.11 -11.31 -2.63
C GLY A 190 -25.24 -9.82 -2.77
N THR A 191 -24.97 -9.16 -1.65
CA THR A 191 -24.94 -7.70 -1.54
C THR A 191 -23.60 -7.30 -0.92
N GLY A 192 -22.93 -6.37 -1.53
CA GLY A 192 -21.67 -5.82 -1.04
C GLY A 192 -21.84 -4.92 0.20
N THR A 193 -20.72 -4.43 0.71
CA THR A 193 -20.68 -3.56 1.91
C THR A 193 -21.37 -2.21 1.70
N ALA A 194 -21.46 -1.71 0.47
CA ALA A 194 -22.18 -0.49 0.09
C ALA A 194 -23.60 -0.76 -0.45
N GLY A 195 -24.06 -2.00 -0.38
CA GLY A 195 -25.40 -2.39 -0.82
C GLY A 195 -25.52 -2.77 -2.29
N SER A 196 -24.43 -2.85 -3.04
CA SER A 196 -24.46 -3.23 -4.45
C SER A 196 -24.70 -4.73 -4.63
N PRO A 197 -25.60 -5.15 -5.54
CA PRO A 197 -25.80 -6.55 -5.83
C PRO A 197 -24.64 -7.12 -6.67
N TYR A 198 -24.41 -8.42 -6.55
CA TYR A 198 -23.47 -9.18 -7.37
C TYR A 198 -23.87 -10.64 -7.50
N ASP A 199 -23.34 -11.33 -8.50
CA ASP A 199 -23.50 -12.77 -8.66
C ASP A 199 -22.19 -13.49 -9.05
N ASN A 200 -22.27 -14.81 -9.25
CA ASN A 200 -21.13 -15.62 -9.66
C ASN A 200 -21.08 -15.87 -11.19
N LYS A 201 -21.76 -15.05 -11.98
CA LYS A 201 -21.85 -15.13 -13.44
C LYS A 201 -21.32 -13.89 -14.15
N GLY A 202 -20.66 -13.01 -13.43
CA GLY A 202 -20.09 -11.78 -13.98
C GLY A 202 -21.07 -10.60 -14.02
N ASP A 203 -22.16 -10.64 -13.24
CA ASP A 203 -23.11 -9.51 -13.17
C ASP A 203 -22.79 -8.64 -11.94
N PHE A 204 -22.20 -7.46 -12.21
CA PHE A 204 -21.81 -6.46 -11.22
C PHE A 204 -22.29 -5.08 -11.69
N PRO A 205 -23.60 -4.79 -11.61
CA PRO A 205 -24.20 -3.61 -12.24
C PRO A 205 -23.65 -2.29 -11.72
N GLU A 206 -23.26 -2.20 -10.45
CA GLU A 206 -22.72 -0.98 -9.86
C GLU A 206 -21.22 -0.77 -10.17
N ALA A 207 -20.50 -1.82 -10.58
CA ALA A 207 -19.17 -1.70 -11.18
C ALA A 207 -19.26 -1.45 -12.69
N GLY A 208 -20.42 -1.68 -13.28
CA GLY A 208 -20.65 -1.61 -14.72
C GLY A 208 -20.20 -2.84 -15.48
N TYR A 209 -19.91 -3.95 -14.79
CA TYR A 209 -19.46 -5.19 -15.41
C TYR A 209 -20.63 -6.12 -15.76
N THR A 210 -20.47 -6.77 -16.88
CA THR A 210 -21.34 -7.83 -17.43
C THR A 210 -20.52 -9.11 -17.65
N PRO A 211 -21.14 -10.27 -17.91
CA PRO A 211 -20.39 -11.50 -18.16
C PRO A 211 -19.34 -11.42 -19.29
N SER A 212 -19.50 -10.47 -20.22
CA SER A 212 -18.53 -10.26 -21.32
C SER A 212 -17.24 -9.54 -20.89
N ASP A 213 -17.17 -9.06 -19.65
CA ASP A 213 -16.00 -8.38 -19.08
C ASP A 213 -15.07 -9.33 -18.32
N PHE A 214 -15.40 -10.63 -18.36
CA PHE A 214 -14.65 -11.68 -17.66
C PHE A 214 -14.13 -12.73 -18.62
N HIS A 215 -12.98 -13.31 -18.28
CA HIS A 215 -12.53 -14.52 -18.95
C HIS A 215 -13.48 -15.70 -18.70
N ALA A 216 -13.50 -16.67 -19.62
CA ALA A 216 -14.26 -17.89 -19.42
C ALA A 216 -13.80 -18.61 -18.14
N PRO A 217 -14.72 -19.10 -17.29
CA PRO A 217 -14.36 -19.74 -16.03
C PRO A 217 -13.42 -20.93 -16.23
N CYS A 218 -12.22 -20.86 -15.67
CA CYS A 218 -11.25 -21.96 -15.61
C CYS A 218 -10.42 -21.81 -14.33
N SER A 219 -9.74 -22.87 -13.90
CA SER A 219 -8.81 -22.84 -12.79
C SER A 219 -7.37 -22.82 -13.31
N ILE A 220 -6.49 -22.07 -12.67
CA ILE A 220 -5.05 -22.10 -12.97
C ILE A 220 -4.54 -23.52 -12.75
N TRP A 221 -4.08 -24.19 -13.85
CA TRP A 221 -3.57 -25.56 -13.75
C TRP A 221 -2.05 -25.62 -13.54
N THR A 222 -1.34 -24.57 -13.93
CA THR A 222 0.10 -24.47 -13.72
C THR A 222 0.58 -23.03 -13.81
N TYR A 223 1.56 -22.66 -12.98
CA TYR A 223 2.26 -21.39 -13.08
C TYR A 223 3.43 -21.40 -14.09
N ARG A 224 3.64 -22.53 -14.80
CA ARG A 224 4.61 -22.64 -15.90
C ARG A 224 4.04 -22.20 -17.25
N ASP A 225 2.78 -21.89 -17.30
CA ASP A 225 2.04 -21.42 -18.46
C ASP A 225 1.42 -20.07 -18.12
N ALA A 226 1.92 -19.01 -18.76
CA ALA A 226 1.47 -17.65 -18.51
C ALA A 226 -0.02 -17.45 -18.87
N GLU A 227 -0.49 -18.04 -19.96
CA GLU A 227 -1.90 -17.98 -20.38
C GLU A 227 -2.83 -18.56 -19.30
N SER A 228 -2.40 -19.67 -18.68
CA SER A 228 -3.13 -20.25 -17.55
C SER A 228 -3.26 -19.30 -16.37
N VAL A 229 -2.22 -18.51 -16.11
CA VAL A 229 -2.17 -17.59 -14.97
C VAL A 229 -2.96 -16.31 -15.26
N TRP A 230 -2.94 -15.84 -16.50
CA TRP A 230 -3.56 -14.58 -16.90
C TRP A 230 -5.05 -14.68 -17.23
N ASN A 231 -5.50 -15.87 -17.66
CA ASN A 231 -6.86 -16.02 -18.19
C ASN A 231 -7.73 -16.97 -17.34
N CYS A 232 -7.18 -17.50 -16.21
CA CYS A 232 -7.94 -18.39 -15.33
C CYS A 232 -8.00 -17.82 -13.90
N GLN A 233 -9.02 -18.22 -13.20
CA GLN A 233 -9.40 -17.75 -11.88
C GLN A 233 -8.37 -18.13 -10.81
N VAL A 234 -7.73 -17.13 -10.21
CA VAL A 234 -6.93 -17.34 -8.99
C VAL A 234 -7.86 -17.65 -7.82
N SER A 235 -7.66 -18.81 -7.20
CA SER A 235 -8.47 -19.23 -6.03
C SER A 235 -9.99 -19.23 -6.26
N GLY A 236 -10.44 -19.35 -7.51
CA GLY A 236 -11.87 -19.32 -7.87
C GLY A 236 -12.50 -17.93 -7.84
N LEU A 237 -11.72 -16.86 -7.87
CA LEU A 237 -12.20 -15.48 -7.99
C LEU A 237 -12.50 -15.16 -9.45
N GLN A 238 -13.64 -14.53 -9.74
CA GLN A 238 -14.05 -14.21 -11.10
C GLN A 238 -13.06 -13.24 -11.74
N ASP A 239 -12.41 -13.69 -12.81
CA ASP A 239 -11.25 -13.09 -13.43
C ASP A 239 -11.66 -12.07 -14.51
N LEU A 240 -11.25 -10.81 -14.35
CA LEU A 240 -11.57 -9.73 -15.29
C LEU A 240 -10.72 -9.83 -16.55
N ASP A 241 -11.33 -9.71 -17.74
CA ASP A 241 -10.59 -9.50 -18.98
C ASP A 241 -9.97 -8.09 -19.01
N THR A 242 -8.77 -7.97 -18.48
CA THR A 242 -8.03 -6.70 -18.42
C THR A 242 -7.53 -6.24 -19.79
N SER A 243 -7.70 -7.03 -20.85
CA SER A 243 -7.48 -6.60 -22.23
C SER A 243 -8.64 -5.74 -22.76
N SER A 244 -9.84 -5.88 -22.17
CA SER A 244 -11.05 -5.15 -22.55
C SER A 244 -10.88 -3.63 -22.33
N PRO A 245 -11.16 -2.80 -23.35
CA PRO A 245 -11.17 -1.34 -23.17
C PRO A 245 -12.18 -0.87 -22.12
N HIS A 246 -13.31 -1.56 -21.98
CA HIS A 246 -14.32 -1.23 -20.97
C HIS A 246 -13.80 -1.48 -19.56
N VAL A 247 -13.24 -2.67 -19.30
CA VAL A 247 -12.63 -3.00 -18.00
C VAL A 247 -11.53 -1.99 -17.64
N ARG A 248 -10.63 -1.67 -18.58
CA ARG A 248 -9.58 -0.66 -18.37
C ARG A 248 -10.13 0.72 -18.04
N ASP A 249 -11.24 1.09 -18.68
CA ASP A 249 -11.89 2.39 -18.46
C ASP A 249 -12.43 2.48 -17.02
N VAL A 250 -13.20 1.48 -16.59
CA VAL A 250 -13.75 1.36 -15.22
C VAL A 250 -12.62 1.36 -14.17
N LEU A 251 -11.61 0.52 -14.36
CA LEU A 251 -10.48 0.43 -13.43
C LEU A 251 -9.70 1.76 -13.33
N SER A 252 -9.50 2.44 -14.47
CA SER A 252 -8.80 3.71 -14.47
C SER A 252 -9.59 4.81 -13.76
N ASP A 253 -10.92 4.83 -13.86
CA ASP A 253 -11.76 5.78 -13.13
C ASP A 253 -11.68 5.57 -11.61
N TYR A 254 -11.61 4.33 -11.16
CA TYR A 254 -11.39 4.01 -9.76
C TYR A 254 -10.05 4.59 -9.23
N PHE A 255 -8.94 4.39 -9.96
CA PHE A 255 -7.66 4.99 -9.58
C PHE A 255 -7.71 6.53 -9.58
N VAL A 256 -8.33 7.13 -10.58
CA VAL A 256 -8.48 8.60 -10.66
C VAL A 256 -9.28 9.14 -9.48
N LYS A 257 -10.38 8.48 -9.12
CA LYS A 257 -11.18 8.83 -7.93
C LYS A 257 -10.32 8.84 -6.65
N LEU A 258 -9.47 7.83 -6.44
CA LEU A 258 -8.58 7.77 -5.29
C LEU A 258 -7.50 8.86 -5.33
N LEU A 259 -6.93 9.15 -6.50
CA LEU A 259 -5.98 10.24 -6.69
C LEU A 259 -6.59 11.60 -6.40
N ASP A 260 -7.84 11.82 -6.77
CA ASP A 260 -8.58 13.07 -6.50
C ASP A 260 -8.86 13.26 -5.00
N TYR A 261 -8.94 12.16 -4.25
CA TYR A 261 -9.04 12.23 -2.77
C TYR A 261 -7.70 12.48 -2.09
N GLY A 262 -6.61 12.45 -2.84
CA GLY A 262 -5.27 12.74 -2.35
C GLY A 262 -4.47 11.52 -1.91
N VAL A 263 -4.87 10.31 -2.33
CA VAL A 263 -4.06 9.10 -2.15
C VAL A 263 -2.70 9.30 -2.81
N ALA A 264 -1.63 8.98 -2.11
CA ALA A 264 -0.26 9.22 -2.53
C ALA A 264 0.27 8.16 -3.49
N GLY A 265 -0.29 6.95 -3.45
CA GLY A 265 0.13 5.84 -4.28
C GLY A 265 -0.70 4.59 -4.04
N PHE A 266 -0.33 3.50 -4.69
CA PHE A 266 -1.10 2.27 -4.69
C PHE A 266 -0.23 1.04 -4.47
N ARG A 267 -0.72 0.10 -3.68
CA ARG A 267 -0.32 -1.30 -3.76
C ARG A 267 -1.34 -1.99 -4.65
N VAL A 268 -0.90 -2.60 -5.74
CA VAL A 268 -1.80 -3.29 -6.66
C VAL A 268 -1.73 -4.78 -6.39
N ASP A 269 -2.88 -5.34 -6.05
CA ASP A 269 -3.07 -6.74 -5.68
C ASP A 269 -2.97 -7.67 -6.89
N ALA A 270 -2.45 -8.88 -6.68
CA ALA A 270 -2.48 -9.99 -7.63
C ALA A 270 -2.01 -9.65 -9.06
N VAL A 271 -1.07 -8.72 -9.22
CA VAL A 271 -0.64 -8.21 -10.54
C VAL A 271 -0.04 -9.30 -11.43
N LYS A 272 0.55 -10.35 -10.85
CA LYS A 272 1.04 -11.53 -11.57
C LYS A 272 -0.03 -12.15 -12.49
N HIS A 273 -1.31 -12.02 -12.13
CA HIS A 273 -2.45 -12.61 -12.82
C HIS A 273 -3.01 -11.74 -13.95
N MET A 274 -2.33 -10.66 -14.29
CA MET A 274 -2.65 -9.79 -15.43
C MET A 274 -1.45 -9.70 -16.37
N PRO A 275 -1.64 -9.70 -17.70
CA PRO A 275 -0.56 -9.43 -18.65
C PRO A 275 0.14 -8.09 -18.34
N PRO A 276 1.49 -8.02 -18.37
CA PRO A 276 2.22 -6.77 -18.09
C PRO A 276 1.81 -5.59 -18.98
N GLU A 277 1.43 -5.86 -20.23
CA GLU A 277 0.92 -4.86 -21.16
C GLU A 277 -0.43 -4.29 -20.76
N ASP A 278 -1.31 -5.09 -20.17
CA ASP A 278 -2.61 -4.64 -19.69
C ASP A 278 -2.47 -3.74 -18.48
N VAL A 279 -1.63 -4.16 -17.52
CA VAL A 279 -1.28 -3.34 -16.35
C VAL A 279 -0.68 -1.98 -16.79
N LEU A 280 0.19 -2.00 -17.81
CA LEU A 280 0.76 -0.79 -18.38
C LEU A 280 -0.30 0.08 -19.08
N ALA A 281 -1.26 -0.55 -19.80
CA ALA A 281 -2.35 0.15 -20.48
C ALA A 281 -3.29 0.83 -19.48
N ILE A 282 -3.66 0.15 -18.39
CA ILE A 282 -4.46 0.71 -17.29
C ILE A 282 -3.72 1.92 -16.70
N LYS A 283 -2.45 1.80 -16.34
CA LYS A 283 -1.69 2.91 -15.77
C LYS A 283 -1.56 4.11 -16.71
N LYS A 284 -1.36 3.88 -18.01
CA LYS A 284 -1.37 4.96 -19.02
C LYS A 284 -2.71 5.68 -19.07
N LEU A 285 -3.82 4.93 -18.95
CA LEU A 285 -5.15 5.51 -18.95
C LEU A 285 -5.40 6.32 -17.68
N VAL A 286 -4.97 5.84 -16.51
CA VAL A 286 -4.99 6.61 -15.25
C VAL A 286 -4.20 7.91 -15.40
N ALA A 287 -3.01 7.86 -15.98
CA ALA A 287 -2.18 9.04 -16.20
C ALA A 287 -2.90 10.06 -17.12
N LYS A 288 -3.47 9.57 -18.22
CA LYS A 288 -4.23 10.42 -19.17
C LYS A 288 -5.45 11.06 -18.51
N LYS A 289 -6.28 10.27 -17.80
CA LYS A 289 -7.52 10.77 -17.19
C LYS A 289 -7.24 11.72 -16.01
N SER A 290 -6.21 11.45 -15.22
CA SER A 290 -5.84 12.33 -14.09
C SER A 290 -5.03 13.55 -14.47
N GLY A 291 -4.55 13.65 -15.72
CA GLY A 291 -3.67 14.72 -16.17
C GLY A 291 -2.26 14.66 -15.55
N ARG A 292 -1.85 13.52 -15.01
CA ARG A 292 -0.53 13.31 -14.37
C ARG A 292 0.40 12.57 -15.30
N SER A 293 1.72 12.69 -15.08
CA SER A 293 2.65 11.77 -15.72
C SER A 293 2.59 10.40 -15.04
N MET A 294 2.93 9.33 -15.77
CA MET A 294 3.01 7.99 -15.18
C MET A 294 4.02 7.90 -14.03
N ASN A 295 5.07 8.72 -14.07
CA ASN A 295 6.10 8.77 -13.03
C ASN A 295 5.60 9.45 -11.74
N ASP A 296 4.57 10.28 -11.84
CA ASP A 296 3.93 10.95 -10.70
C ASP A 296 2.87 10.06 -10.01
N ILE A 297 2.60 8.87 -10.56
CA ILE A 297 1.66 7.90 -10.02
C ILE A 297 2.46 6.70 -9.50
N TRP A 298 2.68 6.68 -8.20
CA TRP A 298 3.46 5.61 -7.59
C TRP A 298 2.65 4.32 -7.44
N TRP A 299 3.21 3.20 -7.92
CA TRP A 299 2.67 1.86 -7.78
C TRP A 299 3.72 0.92 -7.21
N THR A 300 3.33 0.13 -6.22
CA THR A 300 4.00 -1.12 -5.84
C THR A 300 3.08 -2.29 -6.15
N GLN A 301 3.61 -3.31 -6.78
CA GLN A 301 2.84 -4.37 -7.41
C GLN A 301 3.13 -5.70 -6.73
N GLU A 302 2.06 -6.44 -6.42
CA GLU A 302 2.24 -7.80 -5.92
C GLU A 302 2.49 -8.74 -7.10
N VAL A 303 3.76 -9.08 -7.27
CA VAL A 303 4.22 -10.07 -8.25
C VAL A 303 5.16 -11.03 -7.55
N ILE A 304 4.64 -12.16 -7.08
CA ILE A 304 5.45 -13.18 -6.39
C ILE A 304 6.23 -13.97 -7.45
N GLY A 305 7.54 -13.80 -7.50
CA GLY A 305 8.41 -14.49 -8.46
C GLY A 305 8.91 -15.83 -7.93
N ASP A 306 8.92 -16.84 -8.81
CA ASP A 306 9.57 -18.13 -8.60
C ASP A 306 10.24 -18.57 -9.91
N ASN A 307 11.51 -19.03 -9.82
CA ASN A 307 12.29 -19.47 -11.00
C ASN A 307 11.69 -20.70 -11.72
N ALA A 308 10.82 -21.45 -11.05
CA ALA A 308 10.13 -22.61 -11.66
C ALA A 308 8.89 -22.25 -12.46
N GLU A 309 8.46 -20.98 -12.42
CA GLU A 309 7.30 -20.45 -13.12
C GLU A 309 7.66 -19.88 -14.50
N ALA A 310 6.63 -19.61 -15.31
CA ALA A 310 6.78 -19.01 -16.62
C ALA A 310 7.60 -17.70 -16.59
N ALA A 311 8.39 -17.49 -17.63
CA ALA A 311 9.28 -16.32 -17.70
C ALA A 311 8.50 -15.00 -17.81
N GLU A 312 7.31 -15.06 -18.38
CA GLU A 312 6.41 -13.94 -18.69
C GLU A 312 5.77 -13.33 -17.43
N ILE A 313 5.50 -14.14 -16.40
CA ILE A 313 4.88 -13.72 -15.15
C ILE A 313 5.87 -13.33 -14.04
N GLN A 314 7.15 -13.18 -14.40
CA GLN A 314 8.18 -12.81 -13.43
C GLN A 314 8.18 -11.31 -13.12
N PRO A 315 8.58 -10.89 -11.89
CA PRO A 315 8.58 -9.49 -11.47
C PRO A 315 9.24 -8.51 -12.43
N ARG A 316 10.30 -8.92 -13.12
CA ARG A 316 11.04 -8.08 -14.08
C ARG A 316 10.18 -7.55 -15.24
N ASN A 317 9.09 -8.23 -15.58
CA ASN A 317 8.23 -7.82 -16.70
C ASN A 317 7.30 -6.67 -16.33
N TYR A 318 7.07 -6.43 -15.04
CA TYR A 318 6.17 -5.41 -14.50
C TYR A 318 6.88 -4.10 -14.10
N LEU A 319 8.20 -4.02 -14.23
CA LEU A 319 9.00 -2.86 -13.77
C LEU A 319 8.76 -1.57 -14.57
N LYS A 320 8.12 -1.65 -15.74
CA LYS A 320 7.70 -0.48 -16.53
C LYS A 320 6.53 0.26 -15.90
N THR A 321 5.72 -0.43 -15.12
CA THR A 321 4.52 0.13 -14.47
C THR A 321 4.80 0.68 -13.10
N GLY A 322 5.77 0.13 -12.37
CA GLY A 322 6.07 0.59 -11.01
C GLY A 322 7.15 -0.25 -10.33
N GLN A 323 7.18 -0.15 -9.02
CA GLN A 323 7.95 -1.05 -8.18
C GLN A 323 7.21 -2.37 -8.00
N VAL A 324 7.91 -3.40 -7.53
CA VAL A 324 7.34 -4.68 -7.14
C VAL A 324 7.60 -4.95 -5.66
N ASN A 325 6.67 -5.65 -5.01
CA ASN A 325 6.91 -6.21 -3.68
C ASN A 325 7.97 -7.32 -3.82
N GLU A 326 9.13 -7.12 -3.18
CA GLU A 326 10.29 -8.00 -3.37
C GLU A 326 10.26 -9.17 -2.37
N PHE A 327 9.54 -10.23 -2.74
CA PHE A 327 9.36 -11.42 -1.93
C PHE A 327 10.67 -12.19 -1.71
N GLN A 328 11.56 -12.23 -2.71
CA GLN A 328 12.83 -12.94 -2.59
C GLN A 328 13.72 -12.33 -1.50
N TYR A 329 13.63 -11.02 -1.28
CA TYR A 329 14.31 -10.36 -0.16
C TYR A 329 13.81 -10.91 1.18
N ALA A 330 12.51 -11.01 1.38
CA ALA A 330 11.92 -11.52 2.61
C ALA A 330 12.26 -13.00 2.86
N TYR A 331 12.25 -13.84 1.81
CA TYR A 331 12.64 -15.24 1.89
C TYR A 331 14.12 -15.41 2.27
N ARG A 332 15.00 -14.57 1.72
CA ARG A 332 16.43 -14.58 2.06
C ARG A 332 16.70 -14.09 3.47
N LEU A 333 15.98 -13.09 3.94
CA LEU A 333 16.04 -12.66 5.34
C LEU A 333 15.70 -13.83 6.27
N LYS A 334 14.64 -14.57 5.97
CA LYS A 334 14.30 -15.77 6.76
C LYS A 334 15.42 -16.78 6.72
N SER A 335 15.90 -17.12 5.53
CA SER A 335 16.99 -18.08 5.36
C SER A 335 18.24 -17.67 6.13
N LEU A 336 18.63 -16.38 6.05
CA LEU A 336 19.80 -15.86 6.74
C LEU A 336 19.65 -15.91 8.26
N PHE A 337 18.58 -15.32 8.80
CA PHE A 337 18.45 -15.15 10.24
C PHE A 337 17.99 -16.43 10.97
N SER A 338 17.27 -17.34 10.30
CA SER A 338 16.99 -18.67 10.87
C SER A 338 18.23 -19.57 10.85
N ASN A 339 19.03 -19.54 9.78
CA ASN A 339 20.21 -20.39 9.63
C ASN A 339 21.43 -19.84 10.38
N SER A 340 21.54 -18.54 10.64
CA SER A 340 22.65 -17.98 11.44
C SER A 340 22.61 -18.45 12.89
N LEU A 341 21.41 -18.74 13.40
CA LEU A 341 21.24 -19.40 14.71
C LEU A 341 21.62 -20.89 14.68
N ALA A 342 21.66 -21.51 13.48
CA ALA A 342 21.98 -22.92 13.26
C ALA A 342 23.35 -23.16 12.61
N GLY A 343 24.20 -22.12 12.45
CA GLY A 343 25.53 -22.25 11.82
C GLY A 343 25.52 -22.29 10.29
N GLY A 344 24.50 -21.70 9.64
CA GLY A 344 24.40 -21.64 8.18
C GLY A 344 25.42 -20.69 7.50
N SER A 345 25.71 -20.95 6.21
CA SER A 345 26.76 -20.27 5.43
C SER A 345 26.33 -19.00 4.69
N LEU A 346 25.06 -18.57 4.81
CA LEU A 346 24.56 -17.36 4.14
C LEU A 346 25.10 -16.09 4.79
N SER A 347 25.48 -15.12 3.96
CA SER A 347 26.01 -13.83 4.38
C SER A 347 24.99 -12.71 4.06
N ILE A 348 25.01 -11.63 4.83
CA ILE A 348 24.25 -10.40 4.53
C ILE A 348 24.53 -9.89 3.10
N LYS A 349 25.73 -10.11 2.56
CA LYS A 349 26.11 -9.76 1.20
C LYS A 349 25.36 -10.52 0.12
N ASP A 350 24.77 -11.66 0.46
CA ASP A 350 24.05 -12.52 -0.49
C ASP A 350 22.56 -12.08 -0.65
N ILE A 351 22.06 -11.23 0.24
CA ILE A 351 20.67 -10.80 0.22
C ILE A 351 20.32 -10.03 -1.07
N PRO A 352 21.10 -9.02 -1.53
CA PRO A 352 20.76 -8.25 -2.71
C PRO A 352 21.11 -8.92 -4.05
N GLN A 353 21.69 -10.12 -4.05
CA GLN A 353 22.10 -10.78 -5.29
C GLN A 353 20.89 -11.36 -6.04
N ASN A 354 20.82 -11.12 -7.36
CA ASN A 354 19.76 -11.67 -8.24
C ASN A 354 18.32 -11.41 -7.76
N ILE A 355 18.07 -10.23 -7.23
CA ILE A 355 16.73 -9.70 -6.92
C ILE A 355 16.52 -8.39 -7.67
N THR A 356 15.34 -7.83 -7.60
CA THR A 356 14.98 -6.58 -8.28
C THR A 356 15.87 -5.43 -7.84
N ASP A 357 16.29 -4.57 -8.79
CA ASP A 357 17.05 -3.36 -8.49
C ASP A 357 16.41 -2.52 -7.40
N SER A 358 17.22 -1.94 -6.52
CA SER A 358 16.76 -1.24 -5.32
C SER A 358 15.75 -0.12 -5.60
N GLY A 359 15.92 0.61 -6.70
CA GLY A 359 14.97 1.66 -7.11
C GLY A 359 13.61 1.13 -7.61
N LYS A 360 13.47 -0.18 -7.80
CA LYS A 360 12.27 -0.86 -8.29
C LYS A 360 11.72 -1.89 -7.31
N ALA A 361 12.31 -2.00 -6.13
CA ALA A 361 11.93 -2.95 -5.09
C ALA A 361 11.25 -2.25 -3.90
N SER A 362 10.11 -2.77 -3.47
CA SER A 362 9.52 -2.50 -2.17
C SER A 362 9.80 -3.70 -1.27
N VAL A 363 10.75 -3.57 -0.34
CA VAL A 363 11.19 -4.66 0.52
C VAL A 363 10.41 -4.72 1.82
N PHE A 364 10.24 -5.93 2.35
CA PHE A 364 9.57 -6.20 3.62
C PHE A 364 10.18 -7.44 4.29
N VAL A 365 9.89 -7.61 5.57
CA VAL A 365 10.27 -8.84 6.32
C VAL A 365 9.15 -9.86 6.26
N THR A 366 7.91 -9.41 6.36
CA THR A 366 6.69 -10.23 6.28
C THR A 366 5.52 -9.39 5.77
N ASN A 367 4.51 -10.04 5.22
CA ASN A 367 3.21 -9.46 4.93
C ASN A 367 2.09 -10.35 5.50
N TRP A 368 0.83 -9.97 5.31
CA TRP A 368 -0.32 -10.71 5.86
C TRP A 368 -0.50 -12.10 5.27
N ASP A 369 0.02 -12.39 4.07
CA ASP A 369 -0.03 -13.73 3.47
C ASP A 369 1.12 -14.60 3.96
N THR A 370 2.34 -14.08 3.90
CA THR A 370 3.54 -14.83 4.28
C THR A 370 3.65 -15.10 5.78
N GLU A 371 2.95 -14.33 6.62
CA GLU A 371 2.86 -14.58 8.06
C GLU A 371 2.13 -15.89 8.38
N ARG A 372 1.24 -16.36 7.50
CA ARG A 372 0.42 -17.56 7.73
C ARG A 372 1.01 -18.83 7.16
N ASN A 373 1.75 -18.73 6.08
CA ASN A 373 2.29 -19.87 5.37
C ASN A 373 3.72 -20.23 5.78
N ASN A 374 4.25 -19.54 6.78
CA ASN A 374 5.62 -19.73 7.28
C ASN A 374 6.72 -19.54 6.21
N MET A 375 6.47 -18.76 5.17
CA MET A 375 7.45 -18.47 4.11
C MET A 375 8.45 -17.39 4.51
N THR A 376 8.10 -16.52 5.46
CA THR A 376 8.94 -15.43 5.96
C THR A 376 9.11 -15.51 7.49
N LEU A 377 10.02 -14.70 8.04
CA LEU A 377 10.09 -14.46 9.47
C LEU A 377 8.85 -13.69 9.92
N THR A 378 8.37 -14.01 11.11
CA THR A 378 7.22 -13.37 11.73
C THR A 378 7.55 -12.95 13.17
N TYR A 379 6.65 -12.22 13.82
CA TYR A 379 6.81 -11.87 15.23
C TYR A 379 7.02 -13.09 16.16
N LYS A 380 6.66 -14.30 15.72
CA LYS A 380 6.86 -15.55 16.46
C LYS A 380 8.32 -16.03 16.48
N ASP A 381 9.13 -15.50 15.56
CA ASP A 381 10.54 -15.86 15.42
C ASP A 381 11.46 -15.02 16.33
N GLY A 382 10.89 -14.23 17.25
CA GLY A 382 11.62 -13.52 18.30
C GLY A 382 12.76 -12.63 17.78
N ASP A 383 13.97 -12.82 18.29
CA ASP A 383 15.14 -12.02 17.96
C ASP A 383 15.52 -12.05 16.48
N ALA A 384 15.33 -13.19 15.81
CA ALA A 384 15.58 -13.31 14.38
C ALA A 384 14.71 -12.33 13.56
N TYR A 385 13.45 -12.20 13.93
CA TYR A 385 12.54 -11.25 13.31
C TYR A 385 12.94 -9.80 13.58
N GLN A 386 13.35 -9.47 14.83
CA GLN A 386 13.80 -8.13 15.19
C GLN A 386 15.07 -7.73 14.41
N LEU A 387 16.06 -8.64 14.34
CA LEU A 387 17.27 -8.40 13.55
C LEU A 387 16.98 -8.21 12.07
N ALA A 388 16.08 -9.01 11.51
CA ALA A 388 15.65 -8.85 10.12
C ALA A 388 14.97 -7.48 9.87
N ARG A 389 14.16 -6.99 10.81
CA ARG A 389 13.54 -5.64 10.73
C ARG A 389 14.59 -4.53 10.78
N VAL A 390 15.57 -4.64 11.66
CA VAL A 390 16.69 -3.69 11.73
C VAL A 390 17.45 -3.69 10.41
N HIS A 391 17.77 -4.87 9.85
CA HIS A 391 18.43 -4.99 8.57
C HIS A 391 17.62 -4.36 7.43
N ALA A 392 16.33 -4.61 7.35
CA ALA A 392 15.45 -4.00 6.36
C ALA A 392 15.37 -2.48 6.50
N GLY A 393 15.57 -1.96 7.71
CA GLY A 393 15.62 -0.53 8.02
C GLY A 393 16.97 0.15 7.70
N LEU A 394 18.05 -0.58 7.44
CA LEU A 394 19.35 0.02 7.15
C LEU A 394 19.44 0.49 5.70
N PRO A 395 20.07 1.67 5.40
CA PRO A 395 20.26 2.18 4.06
C PRO A 395 21.43 1.48 3.32
N VAL A 396 21.52 0.16 3.44
CA VAL A 396 22.59 -0.63 2.80
C VAL A 396 22.36 -0.79 1.30
N TRP A 397 21.11 -0.64 0.90
CA TRP A 397 20.61 -0.73 -0.45
C TRP A 397 19.34 0.14 -0.45
N HIS A 398 19.16 1.09 -1.34
CA HIS A 398 18.11 2.11 -1.28
C HIS A 398 16.74 1.66 -1.83
N PRO A 399 16.10 0.58 -1.32
CA PRO A 399 14.74 0.23 -1.69
C PRO A 399 13.75 1.07 -0.89
N GLN A 400 12.53 1.20 -1.39
CA GLN A 400 11.43 1.59 -0.52
C GLN A 400 11.12 0.48 0.48
N ARG A 401 10.86 0.86 1.72
CA ARG A 401 10.75 -0.07 2.84
C ARG A 401 9.31 -0.18 3.29
N VAL A 402 8.78 -1.38 3.26
CA VAL A 402 7.46 -1.68 3.81
C VAL A 402 7.63 -2.30 5.19
N LEU A 403 7.28 -1.56 6.22
CA LEU A 403 7.21 -2.06 7.59
C LEU A 403 5.76 -2.42 7.92
N ARG A 404 5.53 -3.68 8.24
CA ARG A 404 4.24 -4.09 8.80
C ARG A 404 4.28 -3.89 10.31
N ILE A 405 3.40 -3.03 10.81
CA ILE A 405 3.07 -2.98 12.23
C ILE A 405 1.77 -3.76 12.39
N ARG A 406 1.79 -4.82 13.18
CA ARG A 406 0.57 -5.48 13.62
C ARG A 406 -0.01 -4.62 14.73
N ILE A 407 -1.17 -4.06 14.51
CA ILE A 407 -1.99 -3.48 15.57
C ILE A 407 -2.79 -4.64 16.16
N PRO A 408 -2.74 -4.83 17.48
CA PRO A 408 -3.44 -5.93 18.14
C PRO A 408 -4.95 -5.86 17.99
#